data_9d6514a137e5b8f66989f304154a5188
#
_entry.id   9d6514a137e5b8f66989f304154a5188
#
_cell.length_a   1.000
_cell.length_b   1.000
_cell.length_c   1.000
_cell.angle_alpha   90.00
_cell.angle_beta   90.00
_cell.angle_gamma   90.00
#
_symmetry.space_group_name_H-M   'P 1'
#
loop_
_entity.id
_entity.type
_entity.pdbx_description
1 polymer ?
#
loop_
_entity_poly.entity_id
_entity_poly.type
_entity_poly.pdbx_seq_one_letter_code
_entity_poly.pdbx_strand_id
1 'polypeptide(L)'
;GLVMRRALERYGYREQDGRLSFRWAGRAFSMYPDGLDWVIDGSDKVGLRFVPCAWYGDPQAAAGNIDEGRVVCWPGIGGIDTSSQLSISPLDLYVVERMGRTLDEWLLRKPIERYGLKLGPLPSAVKRLTDGWPEQFEGVTATHVRLVAPLNERQSAELTATLRESANVQVSKLVEAAVEDVDVLSRQCGHQARLIASPPADFYCQCETCQSTWSLKTSGGKRRLTARPKGGGGVRPGDGFTWAGRDWLDVELR
;
A
#
# COMPACT_ATOMS: atom_id res chain seq x y z
N GLY A 1 14.31 16.79 0.47
CA GLY A 1 13.71 17.07 -0.86
C GLY A 1 14.19 16.13 -1.95
N LEU A 2 15.51 16.13 -2.28
CA LEU A 2 16.01 15.36 -3.44
C LEU A 2 15.76 13.85 -3.32
N VAL A 3 16.07 13.24 -2.18
CA VAL A 3 15.85 11.80 -1.92
C VAL A 3 14.38 11.45 -2.09
N MET A 4 13.49 12.29 -1.59
CA MET A 4 12.05 12.06 -1.69
C MET A 4 11.54 12.15 -3.13
N ARG A 5 12.03 13.13 -3.92
CA ARG A 5 11.70 13.21 -5.35
C ARG A 5 12.15 11.95 -6.08
N ARG A 6 13.36 11.47 -5.84
CA ARG A 6 13.89 10.24 -6.41
C ARG A 6 13.06 9.01 -6.00
N ALA A 7 12.65 8.93 -4.73
CA ALA A 7 11.79 7.84 -4.27
C ALA A 7 10.40 7.85 -4.93
N LEU A 8 9.89 9.04 -5.31
CA LEU A 8 8.61 9.17 -6.00
C LEU A 8 8.67 8.96 -7.52
N GLU A 9 9.85 8.97 -8.15
CA GLU A 9 9.99 8.74 -9.59
C GLU A 9 9.29 7.46 -10.05
N ARG A 10 9.31 6.45 -9.21
CA ARG A 10 8.61 5.18 -9.44
C ARG A 10 7.10 5.32 -9.68
N TYR A 11 6.46 6.27 -9.01
CA TYR A 11 5.02 6.49 -9.09
C TYR A 11 4.64 7.46 -10.21
N GLY A 12 5.62 8.03 -10.92
CA GLY A 12 5.36 8.96 -12.02
C GLY A 12 4.71 10.26 -11.56
N TYR A 13 5.36 11.01 -10.66
CA TYR A 13 4.82 12.24 -10.13
C TYR A 13 4.85 13.39 -11.14
N ARG A 14 3.94 14.37 -10.92
CA ARG A 14 3.96 15.69 -11.55
C ARG A 14 4.27 16.74 -10.50
N GLU A 15 5.12 17.69 -10.84
CA GLU A 15 5.45 18.80 -9.96
C GLU A 15 4.74 20.08 -10.44
N GLN A 16 4.04 20.74 -9.53
CA GLN A 16 3.44 22.04 -9.74
C GLN A 16 3.50 22.84 -8.43
N ASP A 17 4.01 24.07 -8.49
CA ASP A 17 4.09 25.01 -7.34
C ASP A 17 4.73 24.37 -6.09
N GLY A 18 5.79 23.59 -6.27
CA GLY A 18 6.50 22.91 -5.19
C GLY A 18 5.76 21.69 -4.60
N ARG A 19 4.59 21.34 -5.14
CA ARG A 19 3.81 20.17 -4.78
C ARG A 19 4.04 19.05 -5.78
N LEU A 20 4.32 17.86 -5.29
CA LEU A 20 4.48 16.65 -6.09
C LEU A 20 3.20 15.83 -6.01
N SER A 21 2.50 15.69 -7.14
CA SER A 21 1.26 14.92 -7.21
C SER A 21 1.52 13.60 -7.93
N PHE A 22 1.11 12.49 -7.37
CA PHE A 22 1.25 11.16 -7.95
C PHE A 22 0.00 10.32 -7.74
N ARG A 23 -0.11 9.25 -8.51
CA ARG A 23 -1.17 8.25 -8.36
C ARG A 23 -0.56 6.90 -8.03
N TRP A 24 -1.16 6.21 -7.09
CA TRP A 24 -0.79 4.85 -6.76
C TRP A 24 -2.04 4.00 -6.59
N ALA A 25 -2.11 2.91 -7.35
CA ALA A 25 -3.26 2.00 -7.38
C ALA A 25 -4.62 2.73 -7.51
N GLY A 26 -4.69 3.73 -8.39
CA GLY A 26 -5.90 4.52 -8.63
C GLY A 26 -6.12 5.69 -7.66
N ARG A 27 -5.48 5.69 -6.49
CA ARG A 27 -5.58 6.76 -5.48
C ARG A 27 -4.65 7.92 -5.81
N ALA A 28 -5.10 9.15 -5.54
CA ALA A 28 -4.31 10.35 -5.73
C ALA A 28 -3.63 10.76 -4.42
N PHE A 29 -2.36 11.12 -4.52
CA PHE A 29 -1.55 11.61 -3.41
C PHE A 29 -0.87 12.91 -3.80
N SER A 30 -0.61 13.75 -2.80
CA SER A 30 0.17 14.97 -2.95
C SER A 30 1.23 15.03 -1.88
N MET A 31 2.46 15.35 -2.28
CA MET A 31 3.57 15.57 -1.36
C MET A 31 4.05 17.01 -1.46
N TYR A 32 4.24 17.67 -0.34
CA TYR A 32 4.63 19.08 -0.28
C TYR A 32 5.40 19.38 1.01
N PRO A 33 6.22 20.47 1.01
CA PRO A 33 6.86 20.95 2.22
C PRO A 33 5.84 21.65 3.13
N ASP A 34 5.96 21.41 4.43
CA ASP A 34 5.21 22.07 5.50
C ASP A 34 6.21 22.50 6.59
N GLY A 35 6.69 23.75 6.51
CA GLY A 35 7.82 24.22 7.29
C GLY A 35 9.11 23.47 6.93
N LEU A 36 9.67 22.74 7.90
CA LEU A 36 10.85 21.88 7.69
C LEU A 36 10.47 20.44 7.30
N ASP A 37 9.21 20.07 7.52
CA ASP A 37 8.72 18.74 7.25
C ASP A 37 8.33 18.56 5.79
N TRP A 38 8.23 17.29 5.38
CA TRP A 38 7.58 16.90 4.14
C TRP A 38 6.35 16.07 4.46
N VAL A 39 5.22 16.45 3.86
CA VAL A 39 3.92 15.82 4.11
C VAL A 39 3.43 15.14 2.85
N ILE A 40 2.94 13.93 2.97
CA ILE A 40 2.18 13.24 1.92
C ILE A 40 0.75 13.12 2.39
N ASP A 41 -0.17 13.70 1.65
CA ASP A 41 -1.61 13.57 1.87
C ASP A 41 -2.22 12.68 0.81
N GLY A 42 -3.11 11.80 1.25
CA GLY A 42 -3.99 11.00 0.40
C GLY A 42 -5.45 11.37 0.58
N SER A 43 -6.32 10.75 -0.21
CA SER A 43 -7.78 10.93 -0.12
C SER A 43 -8.36 10.55 1.24
N ASP A 44 -7.69 9.71 2.00
CA ASP A 44 -8.17 9.11 3.26
C ASP A 44 -7.78 9.89 4.53
N LYS A 45 -7.25 11.09 4.40
CA LYS A 45 -6.91 12.04 5.47
C LYS A 45 -5.78 11.63 6.45
N VAL A 46 -5.20 10.47 6.33
CA VAL A 46 -4.04 10.09 7.14
C VAL A 46 -2.78 10.42 6.34
N GLY A 47 -2.20 11.57 6.59
CA GLY A 47 -0.96 11.99 5.96
C GLY A 47 0.25 11.23 6.51
N LEU A 48 1.29 11.09 5.69
CA LEU A 48 2.61 10.68 6.13
C LEU A 48 3.50 11.91 6.23
N ARG A 49 4.06 12.15 7.41
CA ARG A 49 4.94 13.29 7.69
C ARG A 49 6.37 12.82 7.91
N PHE A 50 7.29 13.31 7.09
CA PHE A 50 8.72 13.12 7.26
C PHE A 50 9.30 14.32 8.01
N VAL A 51 9.77 14.08 9.22
CA VAL A 51 10.28 15.11 10.12
C VAL A 51 11.81 15.06 10.13
N PRO A 52 12.52 16.06 9.59
CA PRO A 52 13.97 16.14 9.70
C PRO A 52 14.37 16.29 11.18
N CYS A 53 15.19 15.39 11.67
CA CYS A 53 15.75 15.51 13.02
C CYS A 53 16.95 16.46 13.01
N ALA A 54 16.99 17.41 13.94
CA ALA A 54 18.15 18.24 14.14
C ALA A 54 19.36 17.39 14.56
N TRP A 55 20.55 17.78 14.07
CA TRP A 55 21.79 17.02 14.16
C TRP A 55 22.21 16.57 15.58
N TYR A 56 21.72 17.22 16.62
CA TYR A 56 22.15 17.01 18.01
C TYR A 56 21.06 16.49 18.94
N GLY A 57 19.91 16.09 18.39
CA GLY A 57 18.84 15.49 19.19
C GLY A 57 19.06 13.98 19.38
N ASP A 58 18.61 13.45 20.50
CA ASP A 58 18.52 12.01 20.70
C ASP A 58 17.51 11.42 19.70
N PRO A 59 17.93 10.47 18.84
CA PRO A 59 17.01 9.81 17.92
C PRO A 59 15.82 9.15 18.63
N GLN A 60 16.01 8.71 19.87
CA GLN A 60 14.95 8.09 20.67
C GLN A 60 13.98 9.14 21.23
N ALA A 61 14.44 10.35 21.51
CA ALA A 61 13.58 11.46 21.97
C ALA A 61 12.70 12.02 20.85
N ALA A 62 13.12 11.85 19.59
CA ALA A 62 12.36 12.23 18.41
C ALA A 62 11.58 11.04 17.83
N ALA A 63 11.08 10.14 18.68
CA ALA A 63 10.41 8.92 18.25
C ALA A 63 9.31 9.21 17.20
N GLY A 64 9.52 8.69 16.01
CA GLY A 64 8.49 8.63 14.98
C GLY A 64 7.55 7.48 15.25
N ASN A 65 6.31 7.60 14.81
CA ASN A 65 5.36 6.51 14.79
C ASN A 65 4.68 6.46 13.41
N ILE A 66 5.01 5.45 12.62
CA ILE A 66 4.45 5.30 11.27
C ILE A 66 2.94 5.02 11.32
N ASP A 67 2.44 4.45 12.41
CA ASP A 67 1.00 4.22 12.61
C ASP A 67 0.24 5.54 12.74
N GLU A 68 0.91 6.55 13.30
CA GLU A 68 0.42 7.93 13.41
C GLU A 68 0.82 8.78 12.20
N GLY A 69 1.40 8.15 11.15
CA GLY A 69 1.82 8.85 9.95
C GLY A 69 3.06 9.73 10.16
N ARG A 70 3.98 9.35 11.05
CA ARG A 70 5.18 10.12 11.33
C ARG A 70 6.45 9.29 11.19
N VAL A 71 7.37 9.76 10.35
CA VAL A 71 8.71 9.19 10.15
C VAL A 71 9.77 10.23 10.44
N VAL A 72 10.69 9.93 11.35
CA VAL A 72 11.81 10.81 11.67
C VAL A 72 12.97 10.54 10.71
N CYS A 73 13.43 11.59 10.03
CA CYS A 73 14.55 11.55 9.10
C CYS A 73 15.82 12.02 9.78
N TRP A 74 16.80 11.14 9.87
CA TRP A 74 18.07 11.37 10.55
C TRP A 74 19.21 11.60 9.54
N PRO A 75 19.95 12.72 9.60
CA PRO A 75 21.05 12.99 8.68
C PRO A 75 22.35 12.29 9.13
N GLY A 76 22.43 10.99 8.98
CA GLY A 76 23.60 10.23 9.41
C GLY A 76 23.84 8.97 8.63
N ILE A 77 25.06 8.43 8.69
CA ILE A 77 25.41 7.10 8.17
C ILE A 77 25.28 6.12 9.35
N GLY A 78 24.60 4.99 9.13
CA GLY A 78 24.54 3.91 10.11
C GLY A 78 23.53 4.13 11.24
N GLY A 79 22.48 4.90 11.00
CA GLY A 79 21.33 5.00 11.90
C GLY A 79 20.54 3.69 11.97
N ILE A 80 19.73 3.55 13.01
CA ILE A 80 18.79 2.44 13.14
C ILE A 80 17.63 2.72 12.19
N ASP A 81 17.58 2.02 11.05
CA ASP A 81 16.43 2.07 10.16
C ASP A 81 15.30 1.23 10.77
N THR A 82 14.25 1.90 11.18
CA THR A 82 12.99 1.30 11.60
C THR A 82 11.87 1.84 10.73
N SER A 83 10.68 1.28 10.83
CA SER A 83 9.51 1.79 10.11
C SER A 83 9.17 3.26 10.44
N SER A 84 9.64 3.76 11.58
CA SER A 84 9.39 5.13 12.04
C SER A 84 10.62 6.04 12.05
N GLN A 85 11.80 5.49 11.75
CA GLN A 85 13.06 6.23 11.72
C GLN A 85 13.83 5.85 10.46
N LEU A 86 14.27 6.86 9.73
CA LEU A 86 14.98 6.69 8.47
C LEU A 86 16.28 7.47 8.49
N SER A 87 17.38 6.75 8.33
CA SER A 87 18.70 7.38 8.12
C SER A 87 18.77 7.94 6.70
N ILE A 88 19.03 9.25 6.60
CA ILE A 88 19.18 9.93 5.31
C ILE A 88 20.57 10.52 5.23
N SER A 89 21.46 9.90 4.45
CA SER A 89 22.76 10.43 4.13
C SER A 89 22.93 10.52 2.62
N PRO A 90 23.44 11.64 2.07
CA PRO A 90 23.74 11.74 0.65
C PRO A 90 24.89 10.80 0.24
N LEU A 91 25.68 10.30 1.20
CA LEU A 91 26.76 9.34 0.98
C LEU A 91 26.27 7.88 0.98
N ASP A 92 25.01 7.65 1.32
CA ASP A 92 24.43 6.32 1.34
C ASP A 92 23.79 5.99 0.00
N LEU A 93 24.35 5.01 -0.68
CA LEU A 93 23.88 4.56 -2.00
C LEU A 93 22.44 4.02 -1.99
N TYR A 94 21.97 3.57 -0.83
CA TYR A 94 20.64 2.94 -0.67
C TYR A 94 19.57 3.82 -0.03
N VAL A 95 19.86 5.10 0.16
CA VAL A 95 18.91 6.02 0.85
C VAL A 95 17.58 6.16 0.10
N VAL A 96 17.61 6.16 -1.23
CA VAL A 96 16.41 6.26 -2.07
C VAL A 96 15.56 5.01 -1.94
N GLU A 97 16.17 3.84 -1.92
CA GLU A 97 15.48 2.55 -1.76
C GLU A 97 14.86 2.41 -0.38
N ARG A 98 15.56 2.83 0.67
CA ARG A 98 15.00 2.82 2.03
C ARG A 98 13.82 3.77 2.16
N MET A 99 13.92 4.98 1.62
CA MET A 99 12.81 5.91 1.55
C MET A 99 11.63 5.31 0.77
N GLY A 100 11.89 4.69 -0.38
CA GLY A 100 10.88 4.02 -1.17
C GLY A 100 10.21 2.88 -0.41
N ARG A 101 10.97 2.07 0.32
CA ARG A 101 10.43 1.00 1.17
C ARG A 101 9.52 1.53 2.27
N THR A 102 9.92 2.62 2.93
CA THR A 102 9.08 3.30 3.94
C THR A 102 7.76 3.79 3.34
N LEU A 103 7.80 4.34 2.12
CA LEU A 103 6.60 4.74 1.40
C LEU A 103 5.71 3.54 1.05
N ASP A 104 6.28 2.47 0.52
CA ASP A 104 5.55 1.24 0.19
C ASP A 104 4.91 0.63 1.44
N GLU A 105 5.64 0.58 2.56
CA GLU A 105 5.11 0.08 3.84
C GLU A 105 3.91 0.90 4.29
N TRP A 106 4.00 2.22 4.26
CA TRP A 106 2.90 3.10 4.64
C TRP A 106 1.69 2.95 3.71
N LEU A 107 1.91 2.93 2.40
CA LEU A 107 0.84 2.80 1.40
C LEU A 107 0.12 1.44 1.48
N LEU A 108 0.87 0.38 1.74
CA LEU A 108 0.37 -0.99 1.74
C LEU A 108 -0.13 -1.48 3.09
N ARG A 109 0.20 -0.79 4.17
CA ARG A 109 -0.10 -1.25 5.52
C ARG A 109 -1.57 -1.61 5.71
N LYS A 110 -2.46 -0.65 5.52
CA LYS A 110 -3.91 -0.88 5.66
C LYS A 110 -4.47 -1.94 4.71
N PRO A 111 -4.15 -1.92 3.40
CA PRO A 111 -4.52 -3.00 2.50
C PRO A 111 -4.08 -4.39 2.98
N ILE A 112 -2.84 -4.53 3.44
CA ILE A 112 -2.33 -5.81 3.96
C ILE A 112 -3.07 -6.22 5.25
N GLU A 113 -3.25 -5.30 6.20
CA GLU A 113 -3.95 -5.57 7.47
C GLU A 113 -5.41 -6.00 7.27
N ARG A 114 -6.08 -5.41 6.28
CA ARG A 114 -7.50 -5.65 6.03
C ARG A 114 -7.80 -6.80 5.09
N TYR A 115 -6.83 -7.25 4.29
CA TYR A 115 -7.06 -8.38 3.39
C TYR A 115 -7.50 -9.62 4.16
N GLY A 116 -8.57 -10.26 3.69
CA GLY A 116 -9.13 -11.46 4.30
C GLY A 116 -9.92 -11.21 5.60
N LEU A 117 -10.13 -9.95 6.00
CA LEU A 117 -11.02 -9.66 7.13
C LEU A 117 -12.47 -10.02 6.79
N LYS A 118 -13.18 -10.39 7.84
CA LYS A 118 -14.60 -10.69 7.79
C LYS A 118 -15.42 -9.39 7.64
N LEU A 119 -16.18 -9.28 6.56
CA LEU A 119 -17.06 -8.17 6.26
C LEU A 119 -18.50 -8.49 6.69
N GLY A 120 -19.13 -7.59 7.41
CA GLY A 120 -20.53 -7.74 7.83
C GLY A 120 -20.79 -7.31 9.26
N PRO A 121 -22.07 -7.49 9.75
CA PRO A 121 -23.14 -8.20 9.04
C PRO A 121 -23.66 -7.45 7.81
N LEU A 122 -23.80 -8.17 6.70
CA LEU A 122 -24.30 -7.62 5.45
C LEU A 122 -25.83 -7.68 5.38
N PRO A 123 -26.50 -6.66 4.80
CA PRO A 123 -27.89 -6.76 4.41
C PRO A 123 -28.16 -7.93 3.47
N SER A 124 -29.35 -8.50 3.51
CA SER A 124 -29.72 -9.68 2.71
C SER A 124 -29.57 -9.48 1.20
N ALA A 125 -29.80 -8.26 0.72
CA ALA A 125 -29.60 -7.92 -0.69
C ALA A 125 -28.13 -7.98 -1.09
N VAL A 126 -27.24 -7.36 -0.29
CA VAL A 126 -25.80 -7.38 -0.50
C VAL A 126 -25.25 -8.80 -0.37
N LYS A 127 -25.71 -9.57 0.62
CA LYS A 127 -25.28 -10.95 0.83
C LYS A 127 -25.64 -11.83 -0.37
N ARG A 128 -26.86 -11.75 -0.91
CA ARG A 128 -27.27 -12.48 -2.11
C ARG A 128 -26.44 -12.11 -3.32
N LEU A 129 -26.11 -10.83 -3.49
CA LEU A 129 -25.27 -10.34 -4.57
C LEU A 129 -23.86 -10.95 -4.48
N THR A 130 -23.24 -10.89 -3.30
CA THR A 130 -21.90 -11.44 -3.08
C THR A 130 -21.85 -12.97 -3.17
N ASP A 131 -22.91 -13.66 -2.81
CA ASP A 131 -23.03 -15.13 -3.00
C ASP A 131 -23.09 -15.53 -4.49
N GLY A 132 -23.53 -14.62 -5.36
CA GLY A 132 -23.47 -14.78 -6.81
C GLY A 132 -22.07 -14.65 -7.41
N TRP A 133 -21.07 -14.24 -6.64
CA TRP A 133 -19.69 -14.03 -7.08
C TRP A 133 -18.68 -14.85 -6.25
N PRO A 134 -18.72 -16.18 -6.32
CA PRO A 134 -17.91 -17.06 -5.47
C PRO A 134 -16.40 -16.96 -5.72
N GLU A 135 -15.99 -16.45 -6.89
CA GLU A 135 -14.56 -16.22 -7.19
C GLU A 135 -14.00 -14.99 -6.44
N GLN A 136 -14.87 -14.02 -6.15
CA GLN A 136 -14.49 -12.77 -5.48
C GLN A 136 -14.78 -12.80 -3.99
N PHE A 137 -15.87 -13.47 -3.59
CA PHE A 137 -16.31 -13.51 -2.20
C PHE A 137 -16.38 -14.92 -1.64
N GLU A 138 -15.71 -15.14 -0.52
CA GLU A 138 -15.83 -16.34 0.29
C GLU A 138 -16.91 -16.15 1.37
N GLY A 139 -17.90 -17.03 1.41
CA GLY A 139 -18.90 -17.04 2.47
C GLY A 139 -18.29 -17.49 3.81
N VAL A 140 -18.47 -16.69 4.87
CA VAL A 140 -17.99 -17.03 6.22
C VAL A 140 -19.14 -17.47 7.13
N THR A 141 -20.25 -16.75 7.09
CA THR A 141 -21.51 -17.06 7.80
C THR A 141 -22.70 -16.65 6.94
N ALA A 142 -23.92 -16.89 7.43
CA ALA A 142 -25.14 -16.45 6.76
C ALA A 142 -25.19 -14.93 6.45
N THR A 143 -24.43 -14.10 7.20
CA THR A 143 -24.45 -12.64 7.06
C THR A 143 -23.08 -12.04 6.81
N HIS A 144 -22.02 -12.83 6.71
CA HIS A 144 -20.66 -12.34 6.56
C HIS A 144 -19.93 -13.02 5.41
N VAL A 145 -19.07 -12.25 4.77
CA VAL A 145 -18.21 -12.71 3.66
C VAL A 145 -16.77 -12.24 3.87
N ARG A 146 -15.85 -12.77 3.09
CA ARG A 146 -14.52 -12.21 2.85
C ARG A 146 -14.40 -11.84 1.38
N LEU A 147 -13.84 -10.70 1.09
CA LEU A 147 -13.42 -10.36 -0.28
C LEU A 147 -12.01 -10.94 -0.49
N VAL A 148 -11.88 -11.80 -1.48
CA VAL A 148 -10.64 -12.57 -1.73
C VAL A 148 -10.00 -12.28 -3.08
N ALA A 149 -10.76 -11.68 -4.02
CA ALA A 149 -10.24 -11.27 -5.32
C ALA A 149 -10.87 -9.95 -5.77
N PRO A 150 -10.21 -9.19 -6.68
CA PRO A 150 -10.71 -7.91 -7.15
C PRO A 150 -12.00 -8.06 -7.95
N LEU A 151 -12.85 -7.04 -7.87
CA LEU A 151 -14.07 -6.92 -8.65
C LEU A 151 -13.75 -6.31 -10.02
N ASN A 152 -14.49 -6.72 -11.05
CA ASN A 152 -14.52 -5.98 -12.29
C ASN A 152 -15.40 -4.71 -12.17
N GLU A 153 -15.35 -3.82 -13.17
CA GLU A 153 -16.07 -2.55 -13.14
C GLU A 153 -17.60 -2.73 -12.96
N ARG A 154 -18.19 -3.72 -13.64
CA ARG A 154 -19.61 -4.01 -13.54
C ARG A 154 -19.98 -4.48 -12.13
N GLN A 155 -19.24 -5.44 -11.58
CA GLN A 155 -19.45 -5.93 -10.21
C GLN A 155 -19.29 -4.83 -9.18
N SER A 156 -18.27 -3.98 -9.33
CA SER A 156 -18.05 -2.83 -8.44
C SER A 156 -19.19 -1.83 -8.47
N ALA A 157 -19.71 -1.50 -9.67
CA ALA A 157 -20.85 -0.61 -9.84
C ALA A 157 -22.13 -1.18 -9.20
N GLU A 158 -22.42 -2.47 -9.46
CA GLU A 158 -23.58 -3.18 -8.94
C GLU A 158 -23.54 -3.30 -7.41
N LEU A 159 -22.37 -3.63 -6.85
CA LEU A 159 -22.16 -3.67 -5.39
C LEU A 159 -22.38 -2.29 -4.75
N THR A 160 -21.80 -1.25 -5.34
CA THR A 160 -21.95 0.12 -4.84
C THR A 160 -23.43 0.57 -4.86
N ALA A 161 -24.17 0.29 -5.92
CA ALA A 161 -25.59 0.60 -6.02
C ALA A 161 -26.39 -0.13 -4.92
N THR A 162 -26.17 -1.45 -4.78
CA THR A 162 -26.86 -2.27 -3.78
C THR A 162 -26.54 -1.83 -2.34
N LEU A 163 -25.29 -1.45 -2.07
CA LEU A 163 -24.88 -0.92 -0.76
C LEU A 163 -25.59 0.39 -0.45
N ARG A 164 -25.69 1.30 -1.40
CA ARG A 164 -26.40 2.59 -1.19
C ARG A 164 -27.87 2.42 -0.89
N GLU A 165 -28.51 1.44 -1.48
CA GLU A 165 -29.93 1.16 -1.31
C GLU A 165 -30.26 0.42 0.00
N SER A 166 -29.39 -0.50 0.44
CA SER A 166 -29.74 -1.47 1.48
C SER A 166 -28.86 -1.45 2.72
N ALA A 167 -27.65 -0.83 2.66
CA ALA A 167 -26.70 -0.85 3.75
C ALA A 167 -26.68 0.48 4.52
N ASN A 168 -26.31 0.42 5.81
CA ASN A 168 -25.97 1.62 6.55
C ASN A 168 -24.58 2.13 6.13
N VAL A 169 -24.30 3.39 6.47
CA VAL A 169 -23.05 4.08 6.07
C VAL A 169 -21.79 3.35 6.56
N GLN A 170 -21.83 2.71 7.73
CA GLN A 170 -20.67 2.02 8.28
C GLN A 170 -20.33 0.74 7.49
N VAL A 171 -21.35 -0.05 7.16
CA VAL A 171 -21.20 -1.25 6.35
C VAL A 171 -20.76 -0.89 4.94
N SER A 172 -21.34 0.13 4.33
CA SER A 172 -20.93 0.61 3.01
C SER A 172 -19.45 0.99 3.00
N LYS A 173 -19.01 1.84 3.93
CA LYS A 173 -17.60 2.23 4.04
C LYS A 173 -16.65 1.05 4.26
N LEU A 174 -17.06 0.06 5.08
CA LEU A 174 -16.24 -1.13 5.34
C LEU A 174 -16.06 -1.96 4.07
N VAL A 175 -17.13 -2.19 3.32
CA VAL A 175 -17.09 -2.98 2.08
C VAL A 175 -16.35 -2.23 0.98
N GLU A 176 -16.63 -0.94 0.79
CA GLU A 176 -15.93 -0.08 -0.17
C GLU A 176 -14.43 -0.05 0.09
N ALA A 177 -14.02 0.13 1.35
CA ALA A 177 -12.61 0.10 1.72
C ALA A 177 -11.95 -1.26 1.43
N ALA A 178 -12.65 -2.37 1.67
CA ALA A 178 -12.13 -3.70 1.34
C ALA A 178 -11.98 -3.91 -0.17
N VAL A 179 -12.92 -3.41 -0.98
CA VAL A 179 -12.83 -3.46 -2.45
C VAL A 179 -11.62 -2.67 -2.94
N GLU A 180 -11.42 -1.45 -2.44
CA GLU A 180 -10.25 -0.63 -2.75
C GLU A 180 -8.95 -1.31 -2.33
N ASP A 181 -8.89 -1.89 -1.13
CA ASP A 181 -7.69 -2.54 -0.62
C ASP A 181 -7.29 -3.76 -1.46
N VAL A 182 -8.26 -4.58 -1.88
CA VAL A 182 -8.00 -5.74 -2.75
C VAL A 182 -7.59 -5.30 -4.16
N ASP A 183 -8.19 -4.24 -4.70
CA ASP A 183 -7.77 -3.67 -5.98
C ASP A 183 -6.32 -3.16 -5.91
N VAL A 184 -5.95 -2.43 -4.85
CA VAL A 184 -4.57 -2.00 -4.57
C VAL A 184 -3.62 -3.18 -4.55
N LEU A 185 -3.95 -4.24 -3.80
CA LEU A 185 -3.10 -5.42 -3.66
C LEU A 185 -2.95 -6.19 -4.98
N SER A 186 -3.93 -6.10 -5.89
CA SER A 186 -3.90 -6.75 -7.20
C SER A 186 -3.16 -5.95 -8.28
N ARG A 187 -2.73 -4.70 -8.01
CA ARG A 187 -2.13 -3.78 -9.02
C ARG A 187 -0.69 -3.36 -8.71
N GLN A 188 0.07 -4.16 -7.98
CA GLN A 188 1.42 -3.76 -7.54
C GLN A 188 2.40 -3.46 -8.68
N CYS A 189 2.19 -4.00 -9.86
CA CYS A 189 2.99 -3.72 -11.05
C CYS A 189 2.39 -2.64 -11.97
N GLY A 190 1.31 -1.97 -11.55
CA GLY A 190 0.57 -0.99 -12.36
C GLY A 190 -0.47 -1.59 -13.31
N HIS A 191 -0.49 -2.90 -13.50
CA HIS A 191 -1.50 -3.63 -14.25
C HIS A 191 -2.38 -4.45 -13.30
N GLN A 192 -3.63 -4.70 -13.71
CA GLN A 192 -4.49 -5.65 -13.01
C GLN A 192 -3.90 -7.06 -13.12
N ALA A 193 -3.65 -7.70 -12.00
CA ALA A 193 -3.17 -9.06 -11.95
C ALA A 193 -4.26 -10.01 -11.47
N ARG A 194 -4.12 -11.28 -11.84
CA ARG A 194 -4.94 -12.35 -11.31
C ARG A 194 -4.49 -12.65 -9.87
N LEU A 195 -5.38 -12.42 -8.91
CA LEU A 195 -5.18 -12.73 -7.51
C LEU A 195 -5.77 -14.11 -7.20
N ILE A 196 -4.98 -15.00 -6.67
CA ILE A 196 -5.35 -16.34 -6.24
C ILE A 196 -5.25 -16.38 -4.72
N ALA A 197 -6.40 -16.43 -4.05
CA ALA A 197 -6.47 -16.48 -2.61
C ALA A 197 -6.02 -17.85 -2.07
N SER A 198 -5.37 -17.82 -0.92
CA SER A 198 -5.00 -18.99 -0.14
C SER A 198 -5.47 -18.77 1.31
N PRO A 199 -6.49 -19.52 1.76
CA PRO A 199 -7.02 -19.33 3.11
C PRO A 199 -5.95 -19.49 4.20
N PRO A 200 -6.10 -18.77 5.36
CA PRO A 200 -7.24 -17.90 5.68
C PRO A 200 -7.10 -16.47 5.19
N ALA A 201 -5.91 -15.97 4.87
CA ALA A 201 -5.69 -14.57 4.56
C ALA A 201 -4.41 -14.34 3.73
N ASP A 202 -3.94 -15.35 3.03
CA ASP A 202 -2.81 -15.29 2.12
C ASP A 202 -3.28 -15.18 0.68
N PHE A 203 -2.41 -14.71 -0.22
CA PHE A 203 -2.66 -14.74 -1.66
C PHE A 203 -1.36 -14.81 -2.47
N TYR A 204 -1.53 -15.19 -3.73
CA TYR A 204 -0.52 -15.08 -4.77
C TYR A 204 -1.11 -14.32 -5.95
N CYS A 205 -0.34 -13.39 -6.50
CA CYS A 205 -0.68 -12.66 -7.72
C CYS A 205 0.32 -12.93 -8.82
N GLN A 206 -0.20 -13.01 -10.04
CA GLN A 206 0.60 -13.04 -11.26
C GLN A 206 -0.02 -12.09 -12.29
N CYS A 207 0.80 -11.17 -12.79
CA CYS A 207 0.41 -10.27 -13.87
C CYS A 207 0.64 -10.95 -15.21
N GLU A 208 -0.41 -11.07 -16.03
CA GLU A 208 -0.29 -11.64 -17.38
C GLU A 208 0.45 -10.71 -18.35
N THR A 209 0.38 -9.39 -18.11
CA THR A 209 0.99 -8.38 -18.98
C THR A 209 2.51 -8.29 -18.80
N CYS A 210 3.00 -8.10 -17.56
CA CYS A 210 4.43 -7.93 -17.29
C CYS A 210 5.08 -9.14 -16.65
N GLN A 211 4.29 -10.18 -16.33
CA GLN A 211 4.74 -11.43 -15.72
C GLN A 211 5.34 -11.27 -14.30
N SER A 212 5.21 -10.09 -13.69
CA SER A 212 5.59 -9.89 -12.30
C SER A 212 4.70 -10.70 -11.38
N THR A 213 5.29 -11.14 -10.27
CA THR A 213 4.56 -11.92 -9.26
C THR A 213 4.73 -11.30 -7.88
N TRP A 214 3.71 -11.43 -7.05
CA TRP A 214 3.79 -11.06 -5.64
C TRP A 214 2.89 -11.94 -4.80
N SER A 215 3.20 -12.00 -3.52
CA SER A 215 2.44 -12.81 -2.59
C SER A 215 2.37 -12.19 -1.21
N LEU A 216 1.24 -12.34 -0.57
CA LEU A 216 1.07 -12.09 0.86
C LEU A 216 1.10 -13.41 1.60
N LYS A 217 1.94 -13.50 2.63
CA LYS A 217 2.04 -14.66 3.51
C LYS A 217 1.93 -14.25 4.96
N THR A 218 1.22 -15.05 5.72
CA THR A 218 1.08 -14.90 7.17
C THR A 218 1.85 -16.01 7.88
N SER A 219 2.79 -15.65 8.74
CA SER A 219 3.58 -16.61 9.50
C SER A 219 3.93 -16.02 10.87
N GLY A 220 3.70 -16.78 11.95
CA GLY A 220 4.06 -16.35 13.30
C GLY A 220 3.38 -15.04 13.75
N GLY A 221 2.17 -14.76 13.27
CA GLY A 221 1.44 -13.51 13.56
C GLY A 221 1.90 -12.30 12.75
N LYS A 222 2.86 -12.48 11.86
CA LYS A 222 3.36 -11.43 10.96
C LYS A 222 2.81 -11.65 9.56
N ARG A 223 2.53 -10.56 8.86
CA ARG A 223 2.08 -10.55 7.47
C ARG A 223 3.17 -9.93 6.60
N ARG A 224 3.61 -10.66 5.58
CA ARG A 224 4.69 -10.21 4.68
C ARG A 224 4.23 -10.24 3.24
N LEU A 225 4.24 -9.06 2.61
CA LEU A 225 4.01 -8.90 1.17
C LEU A 225 5.37 -8.82 0.46
N THR A 226 5.61 -9.73 -0.47
CA THR A 226 6.82 -9.73 -1.30
C THR A 226 6.46 -9.70 -2.77
N ALA A 227 7.14 -8.86 -3.55
CA ALA A 227 6.97 -8.81 -5.01
C ALA A 227 8.29 -9.10 -5.72
N ARG A 228 8.20 -9.87 -6.80
CA ARG A 228 9.32 -10.23 -7.68
C ARG A 228 9.01 -9.82 -9.12
N PRO A 229 9.72 -8.86 -9.69
CA PRO A 229 9.62 -8.59 -11.11
C PRO A 229 10.12 -9.80 -11.90
N LYS A 230 9.46 -10.15 -12.98
CA LYS A 230 9.95 -11.23 -13.85
C LYS A 230 11.16 -10.76 -14.64
N GLY A 231 12.17 -11.60 -14.60
CA GLY A 231 13.35 -11.47 -15.46
C GLY A 231 14.18 -10.26 -15.09
N GLY A 232 15.29 -10.43 -14.45
CA GLY A 232 16.29 -9.39 -14.17
C GLY A 232 16.88 -8.67 -15.39
N GLY A 233 16.08 -8.52 -16.45
CA GLY A 233 16.52 -8.03 -17.75
C GLY A 233 15.98 -6.67 -18.17
N GLY A 234 15.21 -6.01 -17.38
CA GLY A 234 14.60 -4.78 -17.86
C GLY A 234 14.44 -3.71 -16.79
N VAL A 235 15.55 -3.25 -16.23
CA VAL A 235 15.56 -1.95 -15.56
C VAL A 235 15.16 -0.92 -16.60
N ARG A 236 13.92 -0.42 -16.57
CA ARG A 236 13.59 0.75 -17.36
C ARG A 236 14.44 1.90 -16.86
N PRO A 237 15.05 2.70 -17.75
CA PRO A 237 15.70 3.94 -17.33
C PRO A 237 14.68 4.76 -16.51
N GLY A 238 14.94 5.00 -15.23
CA GLY A 238 14.01 5.63 -14.30
C GLY A 238 13.45 4.73 -13.21
N ASP A 239 13.49 3.42 -13.33
CA ASP A 239 13.15 2.50 -12.24
C ASP A 239 14.31 2.47 -11.23
N GLY A 240 14.45 3.53 -10.46
CA GLY A 240 15.53 3.68 -9.46
C GLY A 240 15.48 2.66 -8.33
N PHE A 241 14.55 1.71 -8.39
CA PHE A 241 14.34 0.67 -7.38
C PHE A 241 14.70 -0.74 -7.83
N THR A 242 14.91 -0.97 -9.12
CA THR A 242 15.31 -2.27 -9.64
C THR A 242 16.80 -2.44 -9.58
N TRP A 243 17.33 -2.57 -8.39
CA TRP A 243 18.74 -2.89 -8.21
C TRP A 243 18.95 -4.41 -8.24
N ALA A 244 19.63 -4.85 -9.29
CA ALA A 244 20.37 -6.12 -9.36
C ALA A 244 19.64 -7.34 -8.77
N GLY A 245 18.39 -7.59 -9.17
CA GLY A 245 17.68 -8.84 -8.82
C GLY A 245 17.23 -8.95 -7.38
N ARG A 246 17.18 -7.86 -6.61
CA ARG A 246 16.57 -7.86 -5.29
C ARG A 246 15.04 -7.80 -5.42
N ASP A 247 14.35 -8.50 -4.52
CA ASP A 247 12.92 -8.33 -4.28
C ASP A 247 12.72 -6.89 -3.80
N TRP A 248 12.29 -6.02 -4.68
CA TRP A 248 12.22 -4.59 -4.41
C TRP A 248 11.02 -4.19 -3.54
N LEU A 249 10.01 -5.05 -3.46
CA LEU A 249 8.90 -4.91 -2.54
C LEU A 249 8.97 -6.02 -1.51
N ASP A 250 9.23 -5.63 -0.28
CA ASP A 250 9.29 -6.52 0.87
C ASP A 250 8.78 -5.74 2.09
N VAL A 251 7.48 -5.90 2.36
CA VAL A 251 6.78 -5.22 3.46
C VAL A 251 6.35 -6.25 4.47
N GLU A 252 6.89 -6.15 5.68
CA GLU A 252 6.53 -6.99 6.83
C GLU A 252 5.78 -6.16 7.86
N LEU A 253 4.54 -6.58 8.18
CA LEU A 253 3.74 -6.02 9.25
C LEU A 253 3.73 -6.98 10.44
N ARG A 254 3.81 -6.41 11.64
CA ARG A 254 3.77 -7.15 12.92
C ARG A 254 2.37 -7.20 13.47
#